data_102b5d231ec414fd4657dfb64bc54ad2
#
_entry.id   102b5d231ec414fd4657dfb64bc54ad2
#
_cell.length_a   1.000
_cell.length_b   1.000
_cell.length_c   1.000
_cell.angle_alpha   90.00
_cell.angle_beta   90.00
_cell.angle_gamma   90.00
#
_symmetry.space_group_name_H-M   'P 1'
#
loop_
_entity.id
_entity.type
_entity.pdbx_description
1 polymer ?
#
loop_
_entity_poly.entity_id
_entity_poly.type
_entity_poly.pdbx_seq_one_letter_code
_entity_poly.pdbx_strand_id
1 'polypeptide(L)'
;MRITTFIIFIFLNLNIAYSQLSIDTDIQILRAQSDEGNAEAKFFLGALYYSGQGVEQDFSEALKLFEESSNSGYTSATYNLGVIYAKGRGVDIDEDKAIKFYEKAAIGGLDRAQYVYATWLRDGKAIEKNESLAMEFFKRSSLQNYGPGLLEVAKGYENGLSGRRDYREAVKLYRQARAHDDGKDNYTYYNATYRLGLLYYKGLGVEQDKRKAIRFIREASDNNVVEAKNYLKNISKN
;
A
#
# COMPACT_ATOMS: atom_id res chain seq x y z
N MET A 1 -8.05 35.40 36.75
CA MET A 1 -7.66 34.97 35.38
C MET A 1 -6.27 34.32 35.28
N ARG A 2 -5.43 34.28 36.31
CA ARG A 2 -4.07 33.66 36.26
C ARG A 2 -3.98 32.21 36.76
N ILE A 3 -4.95 31.74 37.57
CA ILE A 3 -4.94 30.40 38.18
C ILE A 3 -5.47 29.34 37.21
N THR A 4 -6.48 29.65 36.40
CA THR A 4 -7.05 28.73 35.40
C THR A 4 -6.08 28.40 34.27
N THR A 5 -5.25 29.37 33.83
CA THR A 5 -4.26 29.16 32.81
C THR A 5 -3.11 28.26 33.29
N PHE A 6 -2.73 28.38 34.56
CA PHE A 6 -1.68 27.57 35.17
C PHE A 6 -2.10 26.11 35.36
N ILE A 7 -3.36 25.86 35.75
CA ILE A 7 -3.93 24.52 35.90
C ILE A 7 -4.03 23.82 34.56
N ILE A 8 -4.48 24.50 33.50
CA ILE A 8 -4.56 23.92 32.14
C ILE A 8 -3.15 23.56 31.64
N PHE A 9 -2.14 24.38 31.91
CA PHE A 9 -0.75 24.10 31.51
C PHE A 9 -0.15 22.91 32.24
N ILE A 10 -0.50 22.67 33.51
CA ILE A 10 -0.10 21.49 34.29
C ILE A 10 -0.79 20.23 33.76
N PHE A 11 -2.09 20.27 33.44
CA PHE A 11 -2.81 19.12 32.90
C PHE A 11 -2.35 18.74 31.49
N LEU A 12 -2.02 19.72 30.62
CA LEU A 12 -1.43 19.44 29.30
C LEU A 12 -0.03 18.79 29.43
N ASN A 13 0.81 19.32 30.30
CA ASN A 13 2.15 18.76 30.53
C ASN A 13 2.12 17.38 31.19
N LEU A 14 1.17 17.12 32.10
CA LEU A 14 0.94 15.80 32.67
C LEU A 14 0.47 14.78 31.62
N ASN A 15 -0.48 15.15 30.75
CA ASN A 15 -0.93 14.26 29.68
C ASN A 15 0.19 13.96 28.66
N ILE A 16 1.00 14.95 28.31
CA ILE A 16 2.19 14.76 27.43
C ILE A 16 3.22 13.87 28.15
N ALA A 17 3.47 14.08 29.42
CA ALA A 17 4.40 13.26 30.20
C ALA A 17 3.91 11.80 30.33
N TYR A 18 2.61 11.57 30.57
CA TYR A 18 2.04 10.23 30.61
C TYR A 18 2.09 9.53 29.24
N SER A 19 1.80 10.23 28.15
CA SER A 19 1.91 9.65 26.80
C SER A 19 3.37 9.33 26.44
N GLN A 20 4.31 10.19 26.80
CA GLN A 20 5.74 9.96 26.58
C GLN A 20 6.25 8.78 27.42
N LEU A 21 5.86 8.70 28.70
CA LEU A 21 6.25 7.59 29.58
C LEU A 21 5.70 6.24 29.07
N SER A 22 4.49 6.21 28.48
CA SER A 22 3.95 5.01 27.85
C SER A 22 4.75 4.60 26.63
N ILE A 23 5.08 5.55 25.73
CA ILE A 23 5.91 5.30 24.53
C ILE A 23 7.29 4.78 24.92
N ASP A 24 7.94 5.41 25.89
CA ASP A 24 9.27 5.01 26.35
C ASP A 24 9.24 3.59 26.96
N THR A 25 8.19 3.25 27.69
CA THR A 25 7.99 1.89 28.24
C THR A 25 7.81 0.86 27.14
N ASP A 26 6.99 1.15 26.13
CA ASP A 26 6.75 0.26 25.00
C ASP A 26 8.03 0.02 24.20
N ILE A 27 8.86 1.06 24.01
CA ILE A 27 10.17 0.95 23.34
C ILE A 27 11.13 0.08 24.14
N GLN A 28 11.16 0.20 25.45
CA GLN A 28 12.02 -0.65 26.31
C GLN A 28 11.60 -2.12 26.24
N ILE A 29 10.29 -2.40 26.20
CA ILE A 29 9.78 -3.76 26.02
C ILE A 29 10.21 -4.31 24.64
N LEU A 30 10.06 -3.51 23.57
CA LEU A 30 10.51 -3.91 22.24
C LEU A 30 12.01 -4.19 22.18
N ARG A 31 12.85 -3.39 22.86
CA ARG A 31 14.30 -3.61 22.95
C ARG A 31 14.60 -4.94 23.63
N ALA A 32 14.01 -5.20 24.80
CA ALA A 32 14.22 -6.45 25.52
C ALA A 32 13.83 -7.67 24.67
N GLN A 33 12.66 -7.64 24.02
CA GLN A 33 12.22 -8.71 23.14
C GLN A 33 13.11 -8.86 21.89
N SER A 34 13.63 -7.76 21.35
CA SER A 34 14.59 -7.76 20.25
C SER A 34 15.89 -8.44 20.63
N ASP A 35 16.41 -8.13 21.84
CA ASP A 35 17.63 -8.73 22.39
C ASP A 35 17.44 -10.24 22.65
N GLU A 36 16.24 -10.67 23.01
CA GLU A 36 15.85 -12.09 23.12
C GLU A 36 15.71 -12.78 21.75
N GLY A 37 15.87 -12.06 20.65
CA GLY A 37 15.83 -12.60 19.30
C GLY A 37 14.45 -12.63 18.64
N ASN A 38 13.44 -11.98 19.22
CA ASN A 38 12.09 -11.92 18.65
C ASN A 38 12.12 -11.14 17.32
N ALA A 39 11.81 -11.81 16.21
CA ALA A 39 11.86 -11.24 14.86
C ALA A 39 10.86 -10.10 14.65
N GLU A 40 9.68 -10.19 15.23
CA GLU A 40 8.64 -9.17 15.14
C GLU A 40 9.05 -7.91 15.93
N ALA A 41 9.60 -8.08 17.14
CA ALA A 41 10.11 -6.97 17.93
C ALA A 41 11.26 -6.24 17.22
N LYS A 42 12.19 -6.97 16.59
CA LYS A 42 13.24 -6.40 15.74
C LYS A 42 12.66 -5.60 14.58
N PHE A 43 11.62 -6.10 13.92
CA PHE A 43 10.94 -5.37 12.86
C PHE A 43 10.33 -4.06 13.37
N PHE A 44 9.59 -4.09 14.48
CA PHE A 44 8.97 -2.87 15.00
C PHE A 44 10.01 -1.87 15.50
N LEU A 45 11.05 -2.32 16.19
CA LEU A 45 12.14 -1.46 16.63
C LEU A 45 12.88 -0.84 15.43
N GLY A 46 13.13 -1.62 14.37
CA GLY A 46 13.68 -1.14 13.11
C GLY A 46 12.79 -0.08 12.44
N ALA A 47 11.47 -0.25 12.51
CA ALA A 47 10.52 0.73 11.98
C ALA A 47 10.53 2.04 12.79
N LEU A 48 10.71 1.98 14.10
CA LEU A 48 10.88 3.17 14.95
C LEU A 48 12.16 3.93 14.59
N TYR A 49 13.30 3.25 14.46
CA TYR A 49 14.54 3.89 14.03
C TYR A 49 14.44 4.43 12.60
N TYR A 50 13.76 3.74 11.70
CA TYR A 50 13.54 4.22 10.34
C TYR A 50 12.69 5.49 10.27
N SER A 51 11.68 5.62 11.11
CA SER A 51 10.76 6.76 11.13
C SER A 51 11.18 7.89 12.06
N GLY A 52 12.02 7.61 13.09
CA GLY A 52 12.32 8.54 14.16
C GLY A 52 11.16 8.73 15.16
N GLN A 53 10.24 7.77 15.24
CA GLN A 53 9.10 7.86 16.16
C GLN A 53 9.50 7.34 17.56
N GLY A 54 9.58 8.24 18.54
CA GLY A 54 9.93 7.91 19.91
C GLY A 54 11.42 7.59 20.14
N VAL A 55 12.20 7.53 19.07
CA VAL A 55 13.68 7.37 19.08
C VAL A 55 14.29 8.33 18.07
N GLU A 56 15.57 8.67 18.23
CA GLU A 56 16.31 9.38 17.19
C GLU A 56 16.35 8.52 15.90
N GLN A 57 16.13 9.14 14.74
CA GLN A 57 16.15 8.45 13.46
C GLN A 57 17.55 7.92 13.16
N ASP A 58 17.65 6.62 12.95
CA ASP A 58 18.89 5.92 12.56
C ASP A 58 18.61 4.86 11.49
N PHE A 59 18.90 5.20 10.23
CA PHE A 59 18.71 4.29 9.12
C PHE A 59 19.67 3.09 9.16
N SER A 60 20.85 3.23 9.77
CA SER A 60 21.82 2.14 9.88
C SER A 60 21.34 1.08 10.87
N GLU A 61 20.87 1.49 12.04
CA GLU A 61 20.30 0.58 13.02
C GLU A 61 18.98 -0.03 12.52
N ALA A 62 18.15 0.77 11.83
CA ALA A 62 16.94 0.25 11.19
C ALA A 62 17.25 -0.87 10.17
N LEU A 63 18.26 -0.65 9.31
CA LEU A 63 18.69 -1.64 8.32
C LEU A 63 19.13 -2.94 8.97
N LYS A 64 20.02 -2.86 9.97
CA LYS A 64 20.50 -4.01 10.74
C LYS A 64 19.35 -4.80 11.37
N LEU A 65 18.41 -4.13 12.05
CA LEU A 65 17.27 -4.75 12.69
C LEU A 65 16.33 -5.43 11.68
N PHE A 66 16.10 -4.80 10.50
CA PHE A 66 15.33 -5.41 9.43
C PHE A 66 16.05 -6.62 8.83
N GLU A 67 17.38 -6.59 8.68
CA GLU A 67 18.15 -7.74 8.20
C GLU A 67 18.06 -8.93 9.17
N GLU A 68 18.26 -8.69 10.47
CA GLU A 68 18.11 -9.72 11.50
C GLU A 68 16.69 -10.29 11.55
N SER A 69 15.67 -9.44 11.49
CA SER A 69 14.26 -9.84 11.45
C SER A 69 13.93 -10.66 10.20
N SER A 70 14.41 -10.21 9.02
CA SER A 70 14.24 -10.92 7.74
C SER A 70 14.94 -12.27 7.73
N ASN A 71 16.12 -12.39 8.34
CA ASN A 71 16.86 -13.64 8.46
C ASN A 71 16.13 -14.63 9.38
N SER A 72 15.39 -14.12 10.36
CA SER A 72 14.50 -14.90 11.21
C SER A 72 13.14 -15.23 10.56
N GLY A 73 12.95 -14.89 9.27
CA GLY A 73 11.76 -15.24 8.48
C GLY A 73 10.61 -14.23 8.54
N TYR A 74 10.79 -13.07 9.16
CA TYR A 74 9.72 -12.07 9.23
C TYR A 74 9.56 -11.33 7.89
N THR A 75 8.54 -11.70 7.15
CA THR A 75 8.35 -11.29 5.74
C THR A 75 8.17 -9.77 5.57
N SER A 76 7.56 -9.09 6.56
CA SER A 76 7.41 -7.63 6.51
C SER A 76 8.77 -6.91 6.60
N ALA A 77 9.73 -7.46 7.34
CA ALA A 77 11.10 -6.93 7.37
C ALA A 77 11.79 -7.10 6.02
N THR A 78 11.63 -8.27 5.40
CA THR A 78 12.14 -8.55 4.05
C THR A 78 11.59 -7.54 3.04
N TYR A 79 10.31 -7.22 3.09
CA TYR A 79 9.70 -6.18 2.25
C TYR A 79 10.32 -4.79 2.50
N ASN A 80 10.50 -4.41 3.78
CA ASN A 80 11.08 -3.11 4.13
C ASN A 80 12.53 -2.97 3.65
N LEU A 81 13.32 -4.04 3.64
CA LEU A 81 14.65 -4.02 3.01
C LEU A 81 14.55 -3.67 1.52
N GLY A 82 13.59 -4.26 0.80
CA GLY A 82 13.31 -3.88 -0.58
C GLY A 82 12.99 -2.39 -0.74
N VAL A 83 12.17 -1.83 0.16
CA VAL A 83 11.84 -0.39 0.16
C VAL A 83 13.08 0.48 0.44
N ILE A 84 13.94 0.07 1.38
CA ILE A 84 15.16 0.79 1.73
C ILE A 84 16.11 0.87 0.54
N TYR A 85 16.40 -0.26 -0.10
CA TYR A 85 17.28 -0.31 -1.28
C TYR A 85 16.66 0.38 -2.51
N ALA A 86 15.35 0.30 -2.70
CA ALA A 86 14.67 0.98 -3.81
C ALA A 86 14.67 2.52 -3.67
N LYS A 87 14.72 3.05 -2.44
CA LYS A 87 14.65 4.49 -2.16
C LYS A 87 15.98 5.11 -1.75
N GLY A 88 17.02 4.32 -1.48
CA GLY A 88 18.32 4.79 -1.03
C GLY A 88 18.28 5.48 0.35
N ARG A 89 17.48 4.95 1.30
CA ARG A 89 17.39 5.53 2.65
C ARG A 89 18.42 4.90 3.57
N GLY A 90 19.49 5.65 3.88
CA GLY A 90 20.60 5.17 4.68
C GLY A 90 21.57 4.25 3.93
N VAL A 91 21.31 3.97 2.67
CA VAL A 91 22.16 3.21 1.73
C VAL A 91 22.01 3.79 0.34
N ASP A 92 22.93 3.48 -0.57
CA ASP A 92 22.76 3.80 -1.98
C ASP A 92 21.56 3.05 -2.59
N ILE A 93 20.92 3.66 -3.60
CA ILE A 93 19.86 3.01 -4.37
C ILE A 93 20.45 1.77 -5.06
N ASP A 94 19.82 0.62 -4.83
CA ASP A 94 20.19 -0.65 -5.42
C ASP A 94 18.92 -1.40 -5.83
N GLU A 95 18.49 -1.19 -7.08
CA GLU A 95 17.26 -1.79 -7.59
C GLU A 95 17.39 -3.31 -7.75
N ASP A 96 18.60 -3.82 -8.01
CA ASP A 96 18.85 -5.28 -8.10
C ASP A 96 18.71 -5.98 -6.76
N LYS A 97 19.12 -5.33 -5.67
CA LYS A 97 18.83 -5.84 -4.32
C LYS A 97 17.37 -5.68 -3.97
N ALA A 98 16.79 -4.52 -4.28
CA ALA A 98 15.40 -4.24 -3.97
C ALA A 98 14.46 -5.30 -4.56
N ILE A 99 14.63 -5.65 -5.87
CA ILE A 99 13.77 -6.64 -6.52
C ILE A 99 13.91 -8.04 -5.88
N LYS A 100 15.11 -8.45 -5.47
CA LYS A 100 15.33 -9.72 -4.78
C LYS A 100 14.61 -9.79 -3.43
N PHE A 101 14.62 -8.69 -2.68
CA PHE A 101 13.87 -8.60 -1.43
C PHE A 101 12.36 -8.58 -1.65
N TYR A 102 11.86 -7.86 -2.67
CA TYR A 102 10.45 -7.89 -3.03
C TYR A 102 10.00 -9.28 -3.47
N GLU A 103 10.79 -9.97 -4.30
CA GLU A 103 10.54 -11.35 -4.70
C GLU A 103 10.46 -12.29 -3.48
N LYS A 104 11.48 -12.25 -2.61
CA LYS A 104 11.52 -13.06 -1.39
C LYS A 104 10.29 -12.82 -0.51
N ALA A 105 9.89 -11.55 -0.32
CA ALA A 105 8.71 -11.21 0.46
C ALA A 105 7.40 -11.61 -0.24
N ALA A 106 7.32 -11.52 -1.57
CA ALA A 106 6.17 -11.94 -2.36
C ALA A 106 5.97 -13.46 -2.32
N ILE A 107 7.06 -14.24 -2.43
CA ILE A 107 7.07 -15.69 -2.26
C ILE A 107 6.68 -16.06 -0.81
N GLY A 108 7.13 -15.27 0.18
CA GLY A 108 6.74 -15.39 1.58
C GLY A 108 5.28 -15.04 1.89
N GLY A 109 4.50 -14.67 0.86
CA GLY A 109 3.05 -14.51 0.95
C GLY A 109 2.56 -13.10 1.31
N LEU A 110 3.44 -12.10 1.48
CA LEU A 110 3.02 -10.76 1.84
C LEU A 110 2.28 -10.08 0.65
N ASP A 111 1.03 -9.72 0.85
CA ASP A 111 0.12 -9.17 -0.15
C ASP A 111 0.66 -7.92 -0.88
N ARG A 112 1.19 -6.96 -0.11
CA ARG A 112 1.82 -5.74 -0.64
C ARG A 112 3.10 -6.03 -1.41
N ALA A 113 3.89 -7.03 -0.98
CA ALA A 113 5.09 -7.43 -1.68
C ALA A 113 4.75 -8.13 -3.00
N GLN A 114 3.71 -8.96 -3.02
CA GLN A 114 3.19 -9.58 -4.24
C GLN A 114 2.75 -8.53 -5.25
N TYR A 115 2.07 -7.48 -4.81
CA TYR A 115 1.69 -6.36 -5.68
C TYR A 115 2.91 -5.59 -6.23
N VAL A 116 3.87 -5.23 -5.36
CA VAL A 116 5.06 -4.47 -5.78
C VAL A 116 5.93 -5.28 -6.72
N TYR A 117 6.19 -6.55 -6.41
CA TYR A 117 6.95 -7.45 -7.28
C TYR A 117 6.26 -7.62 -8.65
N ALA A 118 4.93 -7.82 -8.65
CA ALA A 118 4.15 -7.87 -9.88
C ALA A 118 4.24 -6.58 -10.71
N THR A 119 4.26 -5.42 -10.06
CA THR A 119 4.42 -4.14 -10.75
C THR A 119 5.79 -4.04 -11.44
N TRP A 120 6.86 -4.45 -10.77
CA TRP A 120 8.21 -4.44 -11.33
C TRP A 120 8.36 -5.44 -12.49
N LEU A 121 7.75 -6.62 -12.38
CA LEU A 121 7.68 -7.60 -13.48
C LEU A 121 6.92 -7.07 -14.69
N ARG A 122 5.78 -6.40 -14.48
CA ARG A 122 4.98 -5.80 -15.56
C ARG A 122 5.74 -4.70 -16.28
N ASP A 123 6.44 -3.86 -15.53
CA ASP A 123 7.12 -2.67 -16.03
C ASP A 123 8.54 -2.99 -16.57
N GLY A 124 9.08 -4.16 -16.25
CA GLY A 124 10.46 -4.55 -16.59
C GLY A 124 11.50 -3.75 -15.79
N LYS A 125 11.21 -3.45 -14.52
CA LYS A 125 12.08 -2.64 -13.66
C LYS A 125 13.03 -3.56 -12.89
N ALA A 126 14.35 -3.43 -13.13
CA ALA A 126 15.41 -4.26 -12.54
C ALA A 126 15.22 -5.78 -12.73
N ILE A 127 14.33 -6.18 -13.61
CA ILE A 127 14.03 -7.57 -13.96
C ILE A 127 13.45 -7.61 -15.38
N GLU A 128 13.60 -8.73 -16.07
CA GLU A 128 12.97 -8.92 -17.38
C GLU A 128 11.44 -8.83 -17.28
N LYS A 129 10.84 -8.07 -18.21
CA LYS A 129 9.39 -7.88 -18.27
C LYS A 129 8.67 -9.22 -18.44
N ASN A 130 7.72 -9.50 -17.55
CA ASN A 130 6.91 -10.72 -17.59
C ASN A 130 5.47 -10.45 -17.14
N GLU A 131 4.61 -10.11 -18.09
CA GLU A 131 3.20 -9.78 -17.82
C GLU A 131 2.38 -10.97 -17.27
N SER A 132 2.72 -12.20 -17.70
CA SER A 132 2.03 -13.41 -17.22
C SER A 132 2.32 -13.66 -15.75
N LEU A 133 3.60 -13.63 -15.36
CA LEU A 133 4.01 -13.79 -13.97
C LEU A 133 3.52 -12.62 -13.09
N ALA A 134 3.55 -11.39 -13.63
CA ALA A 134 2.99 -10.23 -12.94
C ALA A 134 1.51 -10.44 -12.60
N MET A 135 0.71 -10.92 -13.57
CA MET A 135 -0.71 -11.19 -13.35
C MET A 135 -0.93 -12.30 -12.32
N GLU A 136 -0.07 -13.31 -12.27
CA GLU A 136 -0.13 -14.34 -11.23
C GLU A 136 0.05 -13.75 -9.81
N PHE A 137 1.07 -12.91 -9.63
CA PHE A 137 1.31 -12.26 -8.34
C PHE A 137 0.24 -11.20 -8.00
N PHE A 138 -0.30 -10.46 -8.97
CA PHE A 138 -1.46 -9.61 -8.73
C PHE A 138 -2.67 -10.43 -8.24
N LYS A 139 -2.93 -11.61 -8.83
CA LYS A 139 -3.99 -12.51 -8.36
C LYS A 139 -3.75 -12.99 -6.94
N ARG A 140 -2.52 -13.41 -6.59
CA ARG A 140 -2.17 -13.81 -5.22
C ARG A 140 -2.42 -12.67 -4.22
N SER A 141 -2.04 -11.46 -4.54
CA SER A 141 -2.30 -10.26 -3.75
C SER A 141 -3.81 -9.98 -3.60
N SER A 142 -4.58 -10.10 -4.69
CA SER A 142 -6.03 -9.88 -4.69
C SER A 142 -6.79 -10.92 -3.86
N LEU A 143 -6.32 -12.17 -3.81
CA LEU A 143 -6.91 -13.23 -2.99
C LEU A 143 -6.80 -12.94 -1.48
N GLN A 144 -5.85 -12.11 -1.09
CA GLN A 144 -5.71 -11.60 0.28
C GLN A 144 -6.50 -10.30 0.49
N ASN A 145 -7.38 -9.96 -0.46
CA ASN A 145 -8.19 -8.74 -0.44
C ASN A 145 -7.37 -7.43 -0.43
N TYR A 146 -6.13 -7.43 -0.95
CA TYR A 146 -5.34 -6.22 -1.07
C TYR A 146 -5.88 -5.33 -2.20
N GLY A 147 -6.32 -4.12 -1.85
CA GLY A 147 -7.04 -3.22 -2.77
C GLY A 147 -6.32 -2.95 -4.10
N PRO A 148 -5.02 -2.56 -4.10
CA PRO A 148 -4.25 -2.39 -5.34
C PRO A 148 -4.16 -3.66 -6.18
N GLY A 149 -4.04 -4.84 -5.57
CA GLY A 149 -4.05 -6.13 -6.26
C GLY A 149 -5.40 -6.40 -6.94
N LEU A 150 -6.50 -6.16 -6.22
CA LEU A 150 -7.86 -6.27 -6.77
C LEU A 150 -8.05 -5.36 -7.99
N LEU A 151 -7.57 -4.10 -7.93
CA LEU A 151 -7.65 -3.14 -9.02
C LEU A 151 -6.92 -3.63 -10.28
N GLU A 152 -5.70 -4.15 -10.16
CA GLU A 152 -4.92 -4.63 -11.29
C GLU A 152 -5.52 -5.91 -11.91
N VAL A 153 -6.02 -6.85 -11.10
CA VAL A 153 -6.71 -8.04 -11.61
C VAL A 153 -8.00 -7.67 -12.33
N ALA A 154 -8.77 -6.70 -11.80
CA ALA A 154 -9.98 -6.20 -12.46
C ALA A 154 -9.66 -5.59 -13.85
N LYS A 155 -8.59 -4.78 -13.96
CA LYS A 155 -8.09 -4.27 -15.24
C LYS A 155 -7.68 -5.41 -16.19
N GLY A 156 -7.08 -6.46 -15.65
CA GLY A 156 -6.72 -7.67 -16.40
C GLY A 156 -7.94 -8.32 -17.06
N TYR A 157 -9.01 -8.53 -16.30
CA TYR A 157 -10.27 -9.06 -16.85
C TYR A 157 -10.96 -8.12 -17.85
N GLU A 158 -10.94 -6.80 -17.59
CA GLU A 158 -11.49 -5.79 -18.52
C GLU A 158 -10.74 -5.80 -19.85
N ASN A 159 -9.42 -5.94 -19.84
CA ASN A 159 -8.58 -5.88 -21.04
C ASN A 159 -8.36 -7.24 -21.72
N GLY A 160 -8.67 -8.34 -21.04
CA GLY A 160 -8.43 -9.69 -21.53
C GLY A 160 -7.01 -10.19 -21.36
N LEU A 161 -6.20 -9.58 -20.49
CA LEU A 161 -4.82 -10.02 -20.18
C LEU A 161 -4.76 -11.43 -19.55
N SER A 162 -5.89 -11.93 -19.05
CA SER A 162 -6.04 -13.30 -18.55
C SER A 162 -6.52 -14.29 -19.62
N GLY A 163 -6.42 -13.92 -20.91
CA GLY A 163 -6.85 -14.71 -22.08
C GLY A 163 -8.17 -14.24 -22.67
N ARG A 164 -9.22 -14.06 -21.90
CA ARG A 164 -10.54 -13.60 -22.37
C ARG A 164 -11.03 -12.43 -21.52
N ARG A 165 -11.67 -11.44 -22.16
CA ARG A 165 -12.36 -10.36 -21.42
C ARG A 165 -13.55 -10.91 -20.63
N ASP A 166 -13.59 -10.59 -19.34
CA ASP A 166 -14.74 -10.88 -18.48
C ASP A 166 -15.14 -9.63 -17.70
N TYR A 167 -16.06 -8.87 -18.29
CA TYR A 167 -16.54 -7.63 -17.68
C TYR A 167 -17.36 -7.87 -16.40
N ARG A 168 -17.96 -9.06 -16.21
CA ARG A 168 -18.72 -9.37 -14.98
C ARG A 168 -17.75 -9.56 -13.82
N GLU A 169 -16.67 -10.31 -14.02
CA GLU A 169 -15.64 -10.49 -13.00
C GLU A 169 -14.89 -9.17 -12.76
N ALA A 170 -14.59 -8.38 -13.80
CA ALA A 170 -14.01 -7.06 -13.64
C ALA A 170 -14.87 -6.15 -12.75
N VAL A 171 -16.19 -6.09 -12.99
CA VAL A 171 -17.12 -5.30 -12.16
C VAL A 171 -17.12 -5.76 -10.71
N LYS A 172 -17.12 -7.07 -10.46
CA LYS A 172 -17.09 -7.64 -9.12
C LYS A 172 -15.81 -7.19 -8.37
N LEU A 173 -14.66 -7.34 -9.00
CA LEU A 173 -13.36 -6.98 -8.43
C LEU A 173 -13.21 -5.46 -8.23
N TYR A 174 -13.67 -4.63 -9.17
CA TYR A 174 -13.70 -3.18 -8.97
C TYR A 174 -14.60 -2.75 -7.80
N ARG A 175 -15.73 -3.44 -7.58
CA ARG A 175 -16.57 -3.19 -6.39
C ARG A 175 -15.86 -3.58 -5.11
N GLN A 176 -15.13 -4.68 -5.10
CA GLN A 176 -14.32 -5.10 -3.96
C GLN A 176 -13.18 -4.10 -3.70
N ALA A 177 -12.43 -3.70 -4.74
CA ALA A 177 -11.37 -2.70 -4.63
C ALA A 177 -11.90 -1.35 -4.10
N ARG A 178 -13.10 -0.93 -4.54
CA ARG A 178 -13.77 0.27 -4.04
C ARG A 178 -14.25 0.13 -2.59
N ALA A 179 -14.67 -1.07 -2.18
CA ALA A 179 -15.13 -1.32 -0.81
C ALA A 179 -13.97 -1.47 0.18
N HIS A 180 -12.77 -1.75 -0.31
CA HIS A 180 -11.55 -1.85 0.46
C HIS A 180 -10.99 -0.45 0.75
N ASP A 181 -11.74 0.32 1.54
CA ASP A 181 -11.30 1.63 2.02
C ASP A 181 -10.69 1.43 3.42
N ASP A 182 -9.35 1.32 3.47
CA ASP A 182 -8.59 1.35 4.72
C ASP A 182 -8.30 2.79 5.19
N GLY A 183 -8.92 3.77 4.54
CA GLY A 183 -8.74 5.21 4.80
C GLY A 183 -7.37 5.75 4.37
N LYS A 184 -6.52 4.93 3.74
CA LYS A 184 -5.14 5.28 3.36
C LYS A 184 -4.90 5.30 1.86
N ASP A 185 -5.67 4.53 1.08
CA ASP A 185 -5.48 4.39 -0.37
C ASP A 185 -6.65 4.95 -1.18
N ASN A 186 -6.74 6.25 -1.20
CA ASN A 186 -7.68 6.96 -2.07
C ASN A 186 -7.45 6.67 -3.57
N TYR A 187 -6.23 6.29 -3.97
CA TYR A 187 -5.91 5.99 -5.37
C TYR A 187 -6.70 4.77 -5.87
N THR A 188 -6.67 3.65 -5.14
CA THR A 188 -7.39 2.43 -5.52
C THR A 188 -8.90 2.66 -5.57
N TYR A 189 -9.47 3.31 -4.54
CA TYR A 189 -10.89 3.62 -4.46
C TYR A 189 -11.37 4.43 -5.67
N TYR A 190 -10.72 5.56 -5.98
CA TYR A 190 -11.20 6.44 -7.04
C TYR A 190 -10.91 5.91 -8.44
N ASN A 191 -9.84 5.17 -8.64
CA ASN A 191 -9.59 4.47 -9.91
C ASN A 191 -10.61 3.36 -10.16
N ALA A 192 -10.94 2.55 -9.15
CA ALA A 192 -12.00 1.56 -9.25
C ALA A 192 -13.37 2.22 -9.52
N THR A 193 -13.66 3.34 -8.85
CA THR A 193 -14.88 4.14 -9.07
C THR A 193 -14.97 4.65 -10.51
N TYR A 194 -13.89 5.18 -11.06
CA TYR A 194 -13.84 5.61 -12.45
C TYR A 194 -14.10 4.46 -13.43
N ARG A 195 -13.40 3.33 -13.25
CA ARG A 195 -13.58 2.14 -14.10
C ARG A 195 -15.00 1.60 -14.04
N LEU A 196 -15.59 1.50 -12.84
CA LEU A 196 -17.01 1.15 -12.70
C LEU A 196 -17.92 2.14 -13.44
N GLY A 197 -17.64 3.43 -13.37
CA GLY A 197 -18.34 4.45 -14.11
C GLY A 197 -18.37 4.18 -15.62
N LEU A 198 -17.20 3.85 -16.21
CA LEU A 198 -17.11 3.50 -17.63
C LEU A 198 -17.91 2.23 -17.98
N LEU A 199 -17.86 1.19 -17.12
CA LEU A 199 -18.61 -0.06 -17.35
C LEU A 199 -20.12 0.15 -17.25
N TYR A 200 -20.61 0.95 -16.28
CA TYR A 200 -22.03 1.36 -16.23
C TYR A 200 -22.44 2.21 -17.41
N TYR A 201 -21.57 3.11 -17.91
CA TYR A 201 -21.87 3.95 -19.06
C TYR A 201 -22.10 3.12 -20.33
N LYS A 202 -21.30 2.05 -20.51
CA LYS A 202 -21.33 1.16 -21.69
C LYS A 202 -22.25 -0.04 -21.52
N GLY A 203 -22.74 -0.36 -20.32
CA GLY A 203 -23.49 -1.58 -20.04
C GLY A 203 -22.65 -2.86 -20.16
N LEU A 204 -21.34 -2.78 -19.82
CA LEU A 204 -20.42 -3.91 -19.90
C LEU A 204 -20.33 -4.63 -18.55
N GLY A 205 -20.74 -5.89 -18.50
CA GLY A 205 -20.76 -6.71 -17.28
C GLY A 205 -21.83 -6.30 -16.25
N VAL A 206 -22.54 -5.21 -16.49
CA VAL A 206 -23.64 -4.67 -15.68
C VAL A 206 -24.72 -4.11 -16.59
N GLU A 207 -25.93 -3.93 -16.05
CA GLU A 207 -26.98 -3.17 -16.72
C GLU A 207 -26.54 -1.71 -16.90
N GLN A 208 -26.80 -1.15 -18.09
CA GLN A 208 -26.43 0.23 -18.41
C GLN A 208 -27.17 1.22 -17.50
N ASP A 209 -26.41 2.09 -16.84
CA ASP A 209 -26.94 3.17 -16.02
C ASP A 209 -26.07 4.43 -16.22
N LYS A 210 -26.45 5.27 -17.18
CA LYS A 210 -25.70 6.49 -17.52
C LYS A 210 -25.71 7.52 -16.38
N ARG A 211 -26.76 7.57 -15.55
CA ARG A 211 -26.83 8.54 -14.42
C ARG A 211 -25.82 8.13 -13.34
N LYS A 212 -25.82 6.86 -12.97
CA LYS A 212 -24.85 6.30 -12.02
C LYS A 212 -23.41 6.41 -12.55
N ALA A 213 -23.22 6.13 -13.83
CA ALA A 213 -21.94 6.26 -14.50
C ALA A 213 -21.33 7.66 -14.36
N ILE A 214 -22.10 8.70 -14.73
CA ILE A 214 -21.65 10.08 -14.65
C ILE A 214 -21.36 10.50 -13.20
N ARG A 215 -22.16 10.04 -12.24
CA ARG A 215 -21.90 10.29 -10.82
C ARG A 215 -20.54 9.71 -10.39
N PHE A 216 -20.26 8.45 -10.75
CA PHE A 216 -18.99 7.79 -10.42
C PHE A 216 -17.80 8.46 -11.11
N ILE A 217 -17.93 8.84 -12.39
CA ILE A 217 -16.85 9.53 -13.11
C ILE A 217 -16.59 10.92 -12.52
N ARG A 218 -17.63 11.66 -12.09
CA ARG A 218 -17.46 12.94 -11.39
C ARG A 218 -16.76 12.76 -10.04
N GLU A 219 -17.23 11.80 -9.22
CA GLU A 219 -16.61 11.46 -7.94
C GLU A 219 -15.09 11.22 -8.09
N ALA A 220 -14.70 10.43 -9.10
CA ALA A 220 -13.29 10.18 -9.39
C ALA A 220 -12.55 11.43 -9.92
N SER A 221 -13.19 12.22 -10.77
CA SER A 221 -12.65 13.48 -11.31
C SER A 221 -12.36 14.50 -10.20
N ASP A 222 -13.29 14.66 -9.26
CA ASP A 222 -13.19 15.60 -8.14
C ASP A 222 -12.05 15.18 -7.18
N ASN A 223 -11.71 13.90 -7.20
CA ASN A 223 -10.61 13.32 -6.42
C ASN A 223 -9.33 13.05 -7.27
N ASN A 224 -9.12 13.87 -8.29
CA ASN A 224 -7.88 13.96 -9.04
C ASN A 224 -7.54 12.76 -9.94
N VAL A 225 -8.50 11.89 -10.30
CA VAL A 225 -8.29 10.89 -11.36
C VAL A 225 -8.26 11.61 -12.71
N VAL A 226 -7.07 11.72 -13.30
CA VAL A 226 -6.81 12.49 -14.53
C VAL A 226 -7.64 11.98 -15.69
N GLU A 227 -7.76 10.67 -15.85
CA GLU A 227 -8.55 10.03 -16.90
C GLU A 227 -10.04 10.38 -16.78
N ALA A 228 -10.55 10.47 -15.56
CA ALA A 228 -11.94 10.88 -15.32
C ALA A 228 -12.18 12.35 -15.71
N LYS A 229 -11.24 13.25 -15.36
CA LYS A 229 -11.28 14.67 -15.79
C LYS A 229 -11.30 14.79 -17.32
N ASN A 230 -10.42 14.05 -17.98
CA ASN A 230 -10.33 14.08 -19.45
C ASN A 230 -11.60 13.50 -20.10
N TYR A 231 -12.16 12.42 -19.55
CA TYR A 231 -13.39 11.83 -20.04
C TYR A 231 -14.55 12.81 -19.97
N LEU A 232 -14.76 13.49 -18.82
CA LEU A 232 -15.83 14.48 -18.67
C LEU A 232 -15.69 15.66 -19.63
N LYS A 233 -14.46 16.16 -19.85
CA LYS A 233 -14.22 17.24 -20.85
C LYS A 233 -14.62 16.82 -22.26
N ASN A 234 -14.40 15.55 -22.61
CA ASN A 234 -14.71 15.05 -23.95
C ASN A 234 -16.21 14.88 -24.17
N ILE A 235 -16.96 14.39 -23.18
CA ILE A 235 -18.42 14.23 -23.32
C ILE A 235 -19.19 15.55 -23.22
N SER A 236 -18.61 16.61 -22.62
CA SER A 236 -19.24 17.94 -22.56
C SER A 236 -19.09 18.74 -23.86
N LYS A 237 -18.27 18.27 -24.81
CA LYS A 237 -18.06 18.91 -26.11
C LYS A 237 -18.92 18.33 -27.23
N ASN A 238 -19.56 17.20 -26.96
CA ASN A 238 -20.50 16.52 -27.87
C ASN A 238 -21.93 16.62 -27.36
#